data_46b4af28dd1bab7ff4eece0029b49b67
#
_entry.id   46b4af28dd1bab7ff4eece0029b49b67
#
_cell.length_a   1.000
_cell.length_b   1.000
_cell.length_c   1.000
_cell.angle_alpha   90.00
_cell.angle_beta   90.00
_cell.angle_gamma   90.00
#
_symmetry.space_group_name_H-M   'P 1'
#
loop_
_entity.id
_entity.type
_entity.pdbx_description
1 polymer ?
#
loop_
_entity_poly.entity_id
_entity_poly.type
_entity_poly.pdbx_seq_one_letter_code
_entity_poly.pdbx_strand_id
1 'polypeptide(L)' 'MAKVLILDQSKSMRNTLRERLEFEGFSTEAAEDEEAASTMCEKIPFDVILSDRGCKIPDAGIPFIVLSAEASIDSAVE' A
#
# COMPACT_ATOMS: atom_id res chain seq x y z
N MET A 1 10.28 10.09 9.50
CA MET A 1 8.89 9.79 9.18
C MET A 1 8.84 8.64 8.19
N ALA A 2 7.97 7.66 8.43
CA ALA A 2 7.91 6.51 7.56
C ALA A 2 7.28 6.86 6.21
N LYS A 3 7.80 6.26 5.16
CA LYS A 3 7.28 6.44 3.82
C LYS A 3 6.59 5.16 3.37
N VAL A 4 5.33 5.29 2.97
CA VAL A 4 4.47 4.16 2.65
C VAL A 4 4.09 4.20 1.19
N LEU A 5 4.23 3.06 0.50
CA LEU A 5 3.72 2.92 -0.86
C LEU A 5 2.39 2.19 -0.80
N ILE A 6 1.37 2.78 -1.39
CA ILE A 6 0.03 2.19 -1.43
C ILE A 6 -0.15 1.58 -2.82
N LEU A 7 -0.37 0.28 -2.86
CA LEU A 7 -0.53 -0.46 -4.11
C LEU A 7 -1.94 -1.03 -4.18
N ASP A 8 -2.78 -0.44 -5.02
CA ASP A 8 -4.18 -0.81 -5.12
C ASP A 8 -4.70 -0.40 -6.49
N GLN A 9 -5.47 -1.26 -7.12
CA GLN A 9 -6.04 -0.95 -8.43
C GLN A 9 -7.15 0.09 -8.34
N SER A 10 -7.79 0.22 -7.19
CA SER A 10 -8.90 1.15 -6.99
C SER A 10 -8.37 2.53 -6.64
N LYS A 11 -8.68 3.51 -7.48
CA LYS A 11 -8.30 4.89 -7.22
C LYS A 11 -8.93 5.41 -5.94
N SER A 12 -10.18 5.04 -5.72
CA SER A 12 -10.91 5.44 -4.53
C SER A 12 -10.23 4.93 -3.26
N MET A 13 -9.81 3.67 -3.28
CA MET A 13 -9.13 3.08 -2.13
C MET A 13 -7.76 3.72 -1.92
N ARG A 14 -7.04 3.98 -3.01
CA ARG A 14 -5.73 4.65 -2.89
C ARG A 14 -5.90 6.01 -2.20
N ASN A 15 -6.90 6.78 -2.62
CA ASN A 15 -7.13 8.09 -2.03
C ASN A 15 -7.50 8.00 -0.56
N THR A 16 -8.36 7.04 -0.23
CA THR A 16 -8.79 6.84 1.16
C THR A 16 -7.60 6.49 2.05
N LEU A 17 -6.77 5.56 1.60
CA LEU A 17 -5.60 5.15 2.37
C LEU A 17 -4.59 6.28 2.50
N ARG A 18 -4.39 7.06 1.44
CA ARG A 18 -3.47 8.19 1.50
C ARG A 18 -3.92 9.20 2.53
N GLU A 19 -5.19 9.59 2.49
CA GLU A 19 -5.70 10.56 3.45
C GLU A 19 -5.53 10.08 4.88
N ARG A 20 -5.85 8.81 5.11
CA ARG A 20 -5.75 8.25 6.44
C ARG A 20 -4.32 8.22 6.94
N LEU A 21 -3.40 7.76 6.11
CA LEU A 21 -2.01 7.67 6.50
C LEU A 21 -1.36 9.02 6.65
N GLU A 22 -1.69 9.96 5.78
CA GLU A 22 -1.13 11.31 5.89
C GLU A 22 -1.66 12.01 7.13
N PHE A 23 -2.90 11.74 7.49
CA PHE A 23 -3.47 12.27 8.72
C PHE A 23 -2.69 11.77 9.94
N GLU A 24 -2.19 10.53 9.87
CA GLU A 24 -1.39 9.95 10.95
C GLU A 24 0.07 10.38 10.91
N GLY A 25 0.47 11.16 9.92
CA GLY A 25 1.82 11.69 9.85
C GLY A 25 2.76 10.94 8.93
N PHE A 26 2.27 9.98 8.16
CA PHE A 26 3.10 9.24 7.21
C PHE A 26 3.22 9.99 5.89
N SER A 27 4.34 9.76 5.20
CA SER A 27 4.50 10.23 3.84
C SER A 27 4.06 9.09 2.91
N THR A 28 3.25 9.40 1.88
CA THR A 28 2.69 8.36 1.04
C THR A 28 2.90 8.60 -0.44
N GLU A 29 2.97 7.49 -1.19
CA GLU A 29 2.88 7.48 -2.64
C GLU A 29 1.91 6.37 -2.99
N ALA A 30 1.35 6.42 -4.18
CA ALA A 30 0.35 5.43 -4.59
C ALA A 30 0.65 4.91 -5.99
N ALA A 31 0.43 3.61 -6.18
CA ALA A 31 0.61 2.94 -7.46
C ALA A 31 -0.60 2.08 -7.73
N GLU A 32 -0.97 1.94 -9.00
CA GLU A 32 -2.15 1.15 -9.36
C GLU A 32 -1.82 -0.30 -9.71
N ASP A 33 -0.56 -0.61 -10.00
CA ASP A 33 -0.16 -1.96 -10.34
C ASP A 33 1.29 -2.21 -9.96
N GLU A 34 1.74 -3.45 -10.18
CA GLU A 34 3.09 -3.86 -9.83
C GLU A 34 4.15 -3.07 -10.59
N GLU A 35 3.90 -2.78 -11.86
CA GLU A 35 4.87 -2.08 -12.68
C GLU A 35 5.13 -0.67 -12.16
N ALA A 36 4.07 0.06 -11.86
CA ALA A 36 4.20 1.40 -11.31
C ALA A 36 4.87 1.35 -9.94
N ALA A 37 4.49 0.39 -9.12
CA ALA A 37 5.08 0.23 -7.80
C ALA A 37 6.57 -0.08 -7.89
N SER A 38 6.95 -0.96 -8.80
CA SER A 38 8.34 -1.34 -8.98
C SER A 38 9.18 -0.14 -9.41
N THR A 39 8.66 0.66 -10.33
CA THR A 39 9.35 1.87 -10.78
C THR A 39 9.55 2.85 -9.63
N MET A 40 8.53 3.02 -8.81
CA MET A 40 8.61 3.91 -7.66
C MET A 40 9.63 3.40 -6.63
N CYS A 41 9.66 2.09 -6.40
CA CYS A 41 10.61 1.51 -5.45
C CYS A 41 12.05 1.70 -5.87
N GLU A 42 12.30 1.79 -7.17
CA GLU A 42 13.65 2.05 -7.66
C GLU A 42 14.11 3.46 -7.37
N LYS A 43 13.18 4.39 -7.27
CA LYS A 43 13.50 5.80 -7.10
C LYS A 43 13.32 6.30 -5.68
N ILE A 44 12.45 5.68 -4.92
CA ILE A 44 12.06 6.17 -3.60
C ILE A 44 12.27 5.05 -2.58
N PRO A 45 12.97 5.33 -1.47
CA PRO A 45 13.18 4.32 -0.42
C PRO A 45 11.95 4.25 0.47
N PHE A 46 11.06 3.31 0.20
CA PHE A 46 9.88 3.10 1.03
C PHE A 46 10.20 2.24 2.24
N ASP A 47 9.51 2.50 3.33
CA ASP A 47 9.65 1.71 4.54
C ASP A 47 8.70 0.51 4.54
N VAL A 48 7.55 0.65 3.89
CA VAL A 48 6.59 -0.44 3.82
C VAL A 48 5.68 -0.25 2.61
N ILE A 49 5.16 -1.36 2.08
CA ILE A 49 4.18 -1.36 1.00
C ILE A 49 2.86 -1.88 1.55
N LEU A 50 1.80 -1.10 1.37
CA LEU A 50 0.45 -1.58 1.67
C LEU A 50 -0.18 -2.00 0.35
N SER A 51 -0.46 -3.28 0.21
CA SER A 51 -0.94 -3.82 -1.05
C SER A 51 -2.34 -4.38 -0.92
N ASP A 52 -3.16 -4.12 -1.92
CA ASP A 52 -4.44 -4.78 -2.02
C ASP A 52 -4.21 -6.26 -2.36
N ARG A 53 -5.14 -7.08 -1.94
CA ARG A 53 -5.06 -8.53 -2.13
C ARG A 53 -4.92 -8.94 -3.58
N GLY A 54 -5.53 -8.19 -4.49
CA GLY A 54 -5.48 -8.51 -5.91
C GLY A 54 -4.26 -8.02 -6.65
N CYS A 55 -3.37 -7.31 -5.96
CA CYS A 55 -2.20 -6.75 -6.58
C CYS A 55 -0.97 -7.61 -6.34
N LYS A 56 -0.10 -7.66 -7.34
CA LYS A 56 1.16 -8.36 -7.21
C LYS A 56 2.20 -7.41 -6.63
N ILE A 57 2.92 -7.86 -5.64
CA ILE A 57 3.88 -7.03 -4.92
C ILE A 57 5.25 -7.13 -5.59
N PRO A 58 5.90 -6.00 -5.89
CA PRO A 58 7.23 -6.05 -6.51
C PRO A 58 8.26 -6.61 -5.54
N ASP A 59 9.24 -7.32 -6.08
CA ASP A 59 10.32 -7.91 -5.30
C ASP A 59 11.41 -6.87 -5.11
N ALA A 60 11.21 -5.98 -4.17
CA ALA A 60 12.13 -4.87 -3.92
C ALA A 60 12.79 -4.94 -2.54
N GLY A 61 12.61 -6.04 -1.83
CA GLY A 61 13.20 -6.18 -0.51
C GLY A 61 12.57 -5.31 0.56
N ILE A 62 11.39 -4.76 0.29
CA ILE A 62 10.70 -3.88 1.20
C ILE A 62 9.59 -4.67 1.91
N PRO A 63 9.44 -4.51 3.23
CA PRO A 63 8.35 -5.18 3.96
C PRO A 63 7.01 -4.78 3.36
N PHE A 64 6.06 -5.70 3.35
CA PHE A 64 4.74 -5.40 2.80
C PHE A 64 3.64 -5.98 3.68
N ILE A 65 2.46 -5.35 3.58
CA ILE A 65 1.26 -5.78 4.28
C ILE A 65 0.18 -5.89 3.21
N VAL A 66 -0.46 -7.06 3.14
CA VAL A 66 -1.55 -7.29 2.19
C VAL A 66 -2.87 -6.98 2.89
N LEU A 67 -3.62 -6.05 2.32
CA LEU A 67 -4.91 -5.66 2.87
C LEU A 67 -6.00 -6.52 2.27
N SER A 68 -6.90 -6.97 3.12
CA SER A 68 -8.04 -7.74 2.68
C SER A 68 -9.26 -7.25 3.46
N ALA A 69 -10.03 -6.38 2.83
CA ALA A 69 -11.18 -5.77 3.50
C ALA A 69 -12.16 -6.80 4.03
N GLU A 70 -12.39 -7.85 3.25
CA GLU A 70 -13.29 -8.90 3.67
C GLU A 70 -12.77 -9.65 4.88
N ALA A 71 -11.51 -10.06 4.80
CA ALA A 71 -10.90 -10.84 5.86
C ALA A 71 -10.74 -10.02 7.12
N SER A 72 -10.50 -8.73 7.00
CA SER A 72 -10.27 -7.91 8.17
C SER A 72 -11.48 -7.88 9.09
N ILE A 73 -12.67 -7.82 8.54
CA ILE A 73 -13.89 -7.80 9.33
C ILE A 73 -14.14 -9.18 9.95
N ASP A 74 -14.04 -10.20 9.14
CA ASP A 74 -14.27 -11.56 9.62
C ASP A 74 -13.26 -11.96 10.67
N SER A 75 -12.01 -11.60 10.46
CA SER A 75 -10.97 -11.91 11.43
C SER A 75 -11.20 -11.20 12.75
N ALA A 76 -11.70 -9.99 12.70
CA ALA A 76 -11.97 -9.25 13.93
C ALA A 76 -13.11 -9.87 14.72
N VAL A 77 -14.06 -10.47 14.03
CA VAL A 77 -15.22 -11.11 14.68
C VAL A 77 -14.82 -12.46 15.27
N GLU A 78 -13.93 -13.15 14.61
CA GLU A 78 -13.47 -14.44 15.09
C GLU A 78 -12.63 -14.29 16.32
#